data_fba40e1cf02e828342546537d193a988
#
_entry.id   fba40e1cf02e828342546537d193a988
#
_cell.length_a   1.000
_cell.length_b   1.000
_cell.length_c   1.000
_cell.angle_alpha   90.00
_cell.angle_beta   90.00
_cell.angle_gamma   90.00
#
_symmetry.space_group_name_H-M   'P 1'
#
loop_
_entity.id
_entity.type
_entity.pdbx_description
1 polymer ?
#
loop_
_entity_poly.entity_id
_entity_poly.type
_entity_poly.pdbx_seq_one_letter_code
_entity_poly.pdbx_strand_id
1 'polypeptide(L)'
;MQQYRLNEAVGRPFDTALTAARMIYSGEFDKYPKLKVLFVHMGGAIAPVVCRLDWNWDLNYKGIQHPPINKVQKNLRKPSEYFKSNIYVDTMGPSAIGLKAMVEMCGVDRVLFGTDFGPVPMSPKLHIDLVDNTITDAADRNKIFSTNALALFRLQRAATPFVAGLKAVGAGSL
;
A
#
# COMPACT_ATOMS: atom_id res chain seq x y z
N MET A 1 -21.15 1.40 14.15
CA MET A 1 -20.07 1.83 13.25
C MET A 1 -20.53 2.60 12.00
N GLN A 2 -21.81 2.54 11.62
CA GLN A 2 -22.33 3.37 10.50
C GLN A 2 -22.39 4.87 10.84
N GLN A 3 -22.57 5.19 12.11
CA GLN A 3 -22.53 6.57 12.58
C GLN A 3 -21.14 7.18 12.33
N TYR A 4 -21.09 8.39 11.80
CA TYR A 4 -19.86 9.10 11.41
C TYR A 4 -18.99 8.40 10.35
N ARG A 5 -19.52 7.45 9.60
CA ARG A 5 -18.78 6.66 8.59
C ARG A 5 -17.52 5.96 9.16
N LEU A 6 -17.51 5.60 10.42
CA LEU A 6 -16.35 5.00 11.08
C LEU A 6 -15.96 3.63 10.49
N ASN A 7 -16.88 2.92 9.86
CA ASN A 7 -16.58 1.72 9.10
C ASN A 7 -15.63 2.00 7.92
N GLU A 8 -15.74 3.16 7.28
CA GLU A 8 -14.87 3.54 6.16
C GLU A 8 -13.60 4.22 6.66
N ALA A 9 -13.72 5.18 7.57
CA ALA A 9 -12.59 5.96 8.04
C ALA A 9 -11.60 5.17 8.92
N VAL A 10 -12.09 4.18 9.66
CA VAL A 10 -11.31 3.41 10.64
C VAL A 10 -11.38 1.91 10.33
N GLY A 11 -12.58 1.37 10.14
CA GLY A 11 -12.79 -0.07 9.98
C GLY A 11 -12.02 -0.66 8.82
N ARG A 12 -12.18 -0.12 7.60
CA ARG A 12 -11.48 -0.62 6.40
C ARG A 12 -9.96 -0.57 6.50
N PRO A 13 -9.33 0.52 6.96
CA PRO A 13 -7.88 0.54 7.18
C PRO A 13 -7.40 -0.56 8.13
N PHE A 14 -8.10 -0.79 9.24
CA PHE A 14 -7.74 -1.86 10.16
C PHE A 14 -7.96 -3.26 9.58
N ASP A 15 -9.03 -3.47 8.83
CA ASP A 15 -9.29 -4.75 8.16
C ASP A 15 -8.22 -5.08 7.11
N THR A 16 -7.79 -4.08 6.35
CA THR A 16 -6.67 -4.20 5.41
C THR A 16 -5.38 -4.60 6.13
N ALA A 17 -5.04 -3.92 7.23
CA ALA A 17 -3.86 -4.24 8.03
C ALA A 17 -3.94 -5.65 8.63
N LEU A 18 -5.10 -6.05 9.14
CA LEU A 18 -5.33 -7.39 9.68
C LEU A 18 -5.20 -8.46 8.60
N THR A 19 -5.68 -8.19 7.39
CA THR A 19 -5.55 -9.10 6.24
C THR A 19 -4.08 -9.29 5.86
N ALA A 20 -3.31 -8.21 5.76
CA ALA A 20 -1.87 -8.27 5.50
C ALA A 20 -1.14 -9.09 6.57
N ALA A 21 -1.42 -8.83 7.85
CA ALA A 21 -0.83 -9.58 8.96
C ALA A 21 -1.19 -11.08 8.92
N ARG A 22 -2.45 -11.41 8.60
CA ARG A 22 -2.89 -12.81 8.45
C ARG A 22 -2.16 -13.52 7.31
N MET A 23 -2.02 -12.90 6.15
CA MET A 23 -1.30 -13.47 5.01
C MET A 23 0.17 -13.72 5.34
N ILE A 24 0.81 -12.80 6.08
CA ILE A 24 2.18 -12.96 6.54
C ILE A 24 2.27 -14.14 7.52
N TYR A 25 1.51 -14.10 8.60
CA TYR A 25 1.60 -15.11 9.67
C TYR A 25 1.14 -16.51 9.26
N SER A 26 0.26 -16.63 8.25
CA SER A 26 -0.11 -17.93 7.69
C SER A 26 0.97 -18.52 6.78
N GLY A 27 2.04 -17.76 6.45
CA GLY A 27 3.13 -18.20 5.59
C GLY A 27 2.79 -18.22 4.10
N GLU A 28 1.74 -17.50 3.67
CA GLU A 28 1.32 -17.52 2.26
C GLU A 28 2.41 -17.01 1.32
N PHE A 29 3.17 -16.00 1.74
CA PHE A 29 4.26 -15.46 0.93
C PHE A 29 5.48 -16.38 0.85
N ASP A 30 5.68 -17.26 1.84
CA ASP A 30 6.74 -18.28 1.80
C ASP A 30 6.33 -19.48 0.98
N LYS A 31 5.05 -19.88 1.06
CA LYS A 31 4.45 -20.91 0.23
C LYS A 31 4.41 -20.50 -1.25
N TYR A 32 4.15 -19.21 -1.52
CA TYR A 32 4.06 -18.64 -2.86
C TYR A 32 5.02 -17.46 -3.01
N PRO A 33 6.35 -17.68 -3.12
CA PRO A 33 7.35 -16.61 -3.08
C PRO A 33 7.26 -15.62 -4.25
N LYS A 34 6.63 -16.01 -5.35
CA LYS A 34 6.36 -15.12 -6.50
C LYS A 34 5.08 -14.31 -6.37
N LEU A 35 4.24 -14.59 -5.37
CA LEU A 35 3.02 -13.83 -5.12
C LEU A 35 3.36 -12.38 -4.78
N LYS A 36 2.70 -11.46 -5.48
CA LYS A 36 2.73 -10.03 -5.20
C LYS A 36 1.32 -9.58 -4.85
N VAL A 37 1.18 -8.82 -3.78
CA VAL A 37 -0.11 -8.31 -3.32
C VAL A 37 -0.01 -6.79 -3.18
N LEU A 38 -0.94 -6.07 -3.80
CA LEU A 38 -1.13 -4.64 -3.62
C LEU A 38 -2.23 -4.41 -2.59
N PHE A 39 -1.85 -3.87 -1.44
CA PHE A 39 -2.81 -3.42 -0.43
C PHE A 39 -3.13 -1.95 -0.66
N VAL A 40 -4.40 -1.66 -0.87
CA VAL A 40 -4.91 -0.30 -1.10
C VAL A 40 -4.91 0.55 0.18
N HIS A 41 -5.17 1.86 0.02
CA HIS A 41 -5.28 2.82 1.12
C HIS A 41 -3.98 2.91 1.94
N MET A 42 -2.83 3.05 1.24
CA MET A 42 -1.50 3.05 1.88
C MET A 42 -1.27 1.81 2.77
N GLY A 43 -1.83 0.65 2.39
CA GLY A 43 -1.76 -0.55 3.22
C GLY A 43 -2.61 -0.47 4.49
N GLY A 44 -3.56 0.46 4.56
CA GLY A 44 -4.39 0.67 5.73
C GLY A 44 -3.61 1.16 6.95
N ALA A 45 -3.85 0.55 8.10
CA ALA A 45 -3.18 0.91 9.35
C ALA A 45 -1.89 0.09 9.61
N ILE A 46 -1.29 -0.51 8.58
CA ILE A 46 -0.18 -1.48 8.78
C ILE A 46 1.13 -0.80 9.23
N ALA A 47 1.46 0.39 8.71
CA ALA A 47 2.73 1.05 8.99
C ALA A 47 3.00 1.24 10.49
N PRO A 48 2.07 1.82 11.28
CA PRO A 48 2.32 2.01 12.70
C PRO A 48 2.33 0.70 13.51
N VAL A 49 1.87 -0.42 12.94
CA VAL A 49 1.79 -1.69 13.67
C VAL A 49 2.80 -2.74 13.22
N VAL A 50 3.52 -2.52 12.13
CA VAL A 50 4.47 -3.51 11.60
C VAL A 50 5.56 -3.89 12.62
N CYS A 51 6.06 -2.93 13.38
CA CYS A 51 7.05 -3.20 14.44
C CYS A 51 6.48 -4.10 15.55
N ARG A 52 5.18 -4.02 15.83
CA ARG A 52 4.52 -4.92 16.80
C ARG A 52 4.37 -6.33 16.25
N LEU A 53 4.18 -6.47 14.92
CA LEU A 53 4.17 -7.79 14.27
C LEU A 53 5.57 -8.42 14.34
N ASP A 54 6.62 -7.66 14.07
CA ASP A 54 8.01 -8.12 14.21
C ASP A 54 8.32 -8.54 15.64
N TRP A 55 7.93 -7.72 16.60
CA TRP A 55 8.10 -8.04 18.01
C TRP A 55 7.36 -9.32 18.42
N ASN A 56 6.11 -9.47 18.01
CA ASN A 56 5.32 -10.66 18.27
C ASN A 56 5.94 -11.92 17.61
N TRP A 57 6.51 -11.78 16.42
CA TRP A 57 7.24 -12.85 15.75
C TRP A 57 8.51 -13.23 16.54
N ASP A 58 9.30 -12.24 16.99
CA ASP A 58 10.50 -12.46 17.82
C ASP A 58 10.16 -13.19 19.14
N LEU A 59 9.04 -12.86 19.78
CA LEU A 59 8.60 -13.54 21.01
C LEU A 59 8.33 -15.04 20.78
N ASN A 60 7.68 -15.39 19.68
CA ASN A 60 7.44 -16.77 19.34
C ASN A 60 8.73 -17.53 19.03
N TYR A 61 9.64 -16.92 18.28
CA TYR A 61 10.92 -17.54 17.93
C TYR A 61 11.86 -17.74 19.13
N LYS A 62 11.79 -16.87 20.10
CA LYS A 62 12.60 -16.97 21.33
C LYS A 62 11.99 -17.87 22.40
N GLY A 63 10.86 -18.52 22.11
CA GLY A 63 10.19 -19.41 23.05
C GLY A 63 9.62 -18.70 24.27
N ILE A 64 9.44 -17.39 24.22
CA ILE A 64 8.81 -16.61 25.26
C ILE A 64 7.29 -16.86 25.13
N GLN A 65 6.80 -17.79 25.96
CA GLN A 65 5.41 -18.20 25.91
C GLN A 65 4.50 -17.09 26.45
N HIS A 66 3.66 -16.57 25.57
CA HIS A 66 2.37 -15.99 25.94
C HIS A 66 1.31 -17.10 26.06
N PRO A 67 0.20 -16.84 26.79
CA PRO A 67 -0.88 -17.81 26.93
C PRO A 67 -1.34 -18.39 25.58
N PRO A 68 -1.93 -19.58 25.55
CA PRO A 68 -1.99 -20.44 24.38
C PRO A 68 -2.50 -19.72 23.13
N ILE A 69 -1.59 -19.49 22.20
CA ILE A 69 -1.92 -19.03 20.87
C ILE A 69 -2.36 -20.26 20.10
N ASN A 70 -3.64 -20.33 19.74
CA ASN A 70 -4.24 -21.48 19.05
C ASN A 70 -3.65 -21.73 17.64
N LYS A 71 -2.81 -20.86 17.14
CA LYS A 71 -2.12 -21.01 15.84
C LYS A 71 -0.69 -20.49 15.93
N VAL A 72 0.25 -21.35 15.61
CA VAL A 72 1.67 -20.97 15.46
C VAL A 72 1.84 -20.20 14.16
N GLN A 73 2.60 -19.11 14.23
CA GLN A 73 3.01 -18.36 13.04
C GLN A 73 3.87 -19.26 12.13
N LYS A 74 3.60 -19.21 10.83
CA LYS A 74 4.23 -20.08 9.82
C LYS A 74 5.22 -19.34 8.93
N ASN A 75 5.31 -18.02 9.06
CA ASN A 75 6.22 -17.20 8.27
C ASN A 75 7.67 -17.46 8.65
N LEU A 76 8.53 -17.51 7.65
CA LEU A 76 9.96 -17.83 7.78
C LEU A 76 10.84 -16.59 8.03
N ARG A 77 10.30 -15.40 7.80
CA ARG A 77 10.98 -14.12 7.92
C ARG A 77 10.18 -13.16 8.81
N LYS A 78 10.84 -12.10 9.28
CA LYS A 78 10.13 -11.05 10.02
C LYS A 78 9.03 -10.42 9.16
N PRO A 79 7.87 -10.08 9.74
CA PRO A 79 6.78 -9.42 9.02
C PRO A 79 7.19 -8.22 8.16
N SER A 80 8.08 -7.36 8.66
CA SER A 80 8.58 -6.19 7.93
C SER A 80 9.32 -6.53 6.63
N GLU A 81 9.96 -7.70 6.53
CA GLU A 81 10.71 -8.10 5.34
C GLU A 81 9.82 -8.41 4.13
N TYR A 82 8.56 -8.80 4.36
CA TYR A 82 7.62 -9.05 3.27
C TYR A 82 7.20 -7.76 2.56
N PHE A 83 7.23 -6.63 3.26
CA PHE A 83 7.00 -5.32 2.65
C PHE A 83 8.11 -4.92 1.68
N LYS A 84 9.30 -5.45 1.84
CA LYS A 84 10.43 -5.22 0.92
C LYS A 84 10.50 -6.25 -0.24
N SER A 85 9.55 -7.18 -0.32
CA SER A 85 9.62 -8.26 -1.31
C SER A 85 8.28 -8.56 -2.02
N ASN A 86 7.24 -8.84 -1.27
CA ASN A 86 5.97 -9.36 -1.78
C ASN A 86 4.84 -8.34 -1.78
N ILE A 87 4.89 -7.35 -0.89
CA ILE A 87 3.80 -6.43 -0.62
C ILE A 87 4.06 -5.08 -1.32
N TYR A 88 3.03 -4.59 -1.95
CA TYR A 88 2.93 -3.27 -2.58
C TYR A 88 1.80 -2.48 -1.92
N VAL A 89 1.86 -1.17 -2.00
CA VAL A 89 0.83 -0.25 -1.49
C VAL A 89 0.55 0.86 -2.50
N ASP A 90 -0.59 1.52 -2.36
CA ASP A 90 -0.92 2.69 -3.17
C ASP A 90 -0.76 4.01 -2.40
N THR A 91 -1.03 5.12 -3.07
CA THR A 91 -0.99 6.47 -2.48
C THR A 91 -2.35 6.97 -2.00
N MET A 92 -3.39 6.14 -2.02
CA MET A 92 -4.73 6.55 -1.59
C MET A 92 -4.76 6.79 -0.08
N GLY A 93 -5.18 7.99 0.28
CA GLY A 93 -5.15 8.50 1.65
C GLY A 93 -4.22 9.72 1.74
N PRO A 94 -4.75 10.98 1.68
CA PRO A 94 -3.94 12.19 1.50
C PRO A 94 -3.16 12.55 2.78
N SER A 95 -2.14 11.76 3.10
CA SER A 95 -1.26 11.95 4.26
C SER A 95 0.21 11.90 3.85
N ALA A 96 0.91 13.02 3.92
CA ALA A 96 2.36 13.09 3.67
C ALA A 96 3.16 12.21 4.66
N ILE A 97 2.73 12.15 5.90
CA ILE A 97 3.35 11.29 6.92
C ILE A 97 3.13 9.82 6.56
N GLY A 98 1.91 9.45 6.17
CA GLY A 98 1.58 8.10 5.72
C GLY A 98 2.41 7.68 4.50
N LEU A 99 2.50 8.54 3.47
CA LEU A 99 3.28 8.25 2.28
C LEU A 99 4.78 8.06 2.60
N LYS A 100 5.37 8.94 3.44
CA LYS A 100 6.75 8.78 3.89
C LYS A 100 6.98 7.46 4.63
N ALA A 101 6.08 7.13 5.55
CA ALA A 101 6.15 5.87 6.30
C ALA A 101 6.08 4.64 5.38
N MET A 102 5.22 4.68 4.35
CA MET A 102 5.14 3.60 3.36
C MET A 102 6.40 3.48 2.52
N VAL A 103 6.96 4.60 2.03
CA VAL A 103 8.20 4.60 1.26
C VAL A 103 9.37 4.07 2.10
N GLU A 104 9.45 4.44 3.36
CA GLU A 104 10.48 3.92 4.27
C GLU A 104 10.31 2.41 4.54
N MET A 105 9.09 1.98 4.76
CA MET A 105 8.79 0.58 5.08
C MET A 105 8.95 -0.35 3.88
N CYS A 106 8.39 0.03 2.71
CA CYS A 106 8.33 -0.84 1.53
C CYS A 106 9.48 -0.60 0.55
N GLY A 107 10.05 0.59 0.55
CA GLY A 107 10.84 1.13 -0.55
C GLY A 107 9.96 1.75 -1.64
N VAL A 108 10.47 2.80 -2.28
CA VAL A 108 9.74 3.55 -3.31
C VAL A 108 9.26 2.68 -4.47
N ASP A 109 10.01 1.63 -4.81
CA ASP A 109 9.69 0.70 -5.91
C ASP A 109 8.43 -0.14 -5.68
N ARG A 110 7.81 -0.05 -4.49
CA ARG A 110 6.60 -0.78 -4.12
C ARG A 110 5.42 0.11 -3.78
N VAL A 111 5.55 1.40 -4.03
CA VAL A 111 4.46 2.36 -3.88
C VAL A 111 3.92 2.70 -5.27
N LEU A 112 2.61 2.52 -5.48
CA LEU A 112 1.92 2.79 -6.73
C LEU A 112 0.98 3.99 -6.57
N PHE A 113 0.82 4.77 -7.63
CA PHE A 113 -0.16 5.84 -7.63
C PHE A 113 -1.58 5.28 -7.69
N GLY A 114 -2.42 5.68 -6.74
CA GLY A 114 -3.84 5.33 -6.67
C GLY A 114 -4.63 6.42 -5.95
N THR A 115 -5.87 6.67 -6.37
CA THR A 115 -6.70 7.78 -5.89
C THR A 115 -8.07 7.35 -5.35
N ASP A 116 -8.50 6.12 -5.64
CA ASP A 116 -9.87 5.64 -5.38
C ASP A 116 -10.95 6.54 -6.02
N PHE A 117 -10.59 7.22 -7.14
CA PHE A 117 -11.52 8.08 -7.86
C PHE A 117 -12.67 7.26 -8.43
N GLY A 118 -13.88 7.76 -8.24
CA GLY A 118 -15.13 7.08 -8.57
C GLY A 118 -15.92 6.81 -7.29
N PRO A 119 -15.58 5.80 -6.49
CA PRO A 119 -16.17 5.59 -5.17
C PRO A 119 -15.97 6.77 -4.22
N VAL A 120 -14.79 7.40 -4.25
CA VAL A 120 -14.49 8.62 -3.50
C VAL A 120 -14.50 9.80 -4.47
N PRO A 121 -15.49 10.71 -4.37
CA PRO A 121 -15.65 11.85 -5.28
C PRO A 121 -14.70 13.00 -4.94
N MET A 122 -13.44 12.68 -4.68
CA MET A 122 -12.39 13.67 -4.43
C MET A 122 -11.52 13.83 -5.67
N SER A 123 -11.08 15.06 -5.93
CA SER A 123 -10.21 15.33 -7.08
C SER A 123 -8.93 14.49 -7.00
N PRO A 124 -8.55 13.77 -8.08
CA PRO A 124 -7.27 13.08 -8.17
C PRO A 124 -6.06 13.99 -7.93
N LYS A 125 -6.25 15.30 -8.15
CA LYS A 125 -5.22 16.32 -7.92
C LYS A 125 -4.67 16.29 -6.49
N LEU A 126 -5.49 15.99 -5.48
CA LEU A 126 -5.02 15.86 -4.10
C LEU A 126 -3.90 14.83 -3.94
N HIS A 127 -4.02 13.70 -4.64
CA HIS A 127 -3.03 12.63 -4.57
C HIS A 127 -1.81 12.92 -5.45
N ILE A 128 -2.00 13.64 -6.56
CA ILE A 128 -0.89 14.15 -7.39
C ILE A 128 -0.05 15.13 -6.56
N ASP A 129 -0.69 16.15 -5.99
CA ASP A 129 -0.03 17.16 -5.16
C ASP A 129 0.65 16.52 -3.93
N LEU A 130 0.03 15.49 -3.34
CA LEU A 130 0.63 14.73 -2.24
C LEU A 130 1.97 14.13 -2.64
N VAL A 131 2.03 13.43 -3.77
CA VAL A 131 3.28 12.79 -4.25
C VAL A 131 4.30 13.86 -4.61
N ASP A 132 3.91 14.89 -5.37
CA ASP A 132 4.81 15.95 -5.83
C ASP A 132 5.44 16.74 -4.67
N ASN A 133 4.65 17.02 -3.62
CA ASN A 133 5.12 17.76 -2.45
C ASN A 133 5.87 16.91 -1.41
N THR A 134 5.70 15.59 -1.46
CA THR A 134 6.26 14.69 -0.43
C THR A 134 7.53 13.99 -0.90
N ILE A 135 7.59 13.61 -2.18
CA ILE A 135 8.70 12.88 -2.79
C ILE A 135 9.53 13.88 -3.59
N THR A 136 10.68 14.24 -3.08
CA THR A 136 11.53 15.29 -3.67
C THR A 136 12.29 14.84 -4.91
N ASP A 137 12.67 13.56 -4.98
CA ASP A 137 13.38 13.00 -6.13
C ASP A 137 12.43 12.74 -7.31
N ALA A 138 12.79 13.27 -8.49
CA ALA A 138 11.97 13.16 -9.69
C ALA A 138 11.90 11.74 -10.26
N ALA A 139 12.98 10.96 -10.12
CA ALA A 139 12.98 9.57 -10.56
C ALA A 139 12.07 8.71 -9.67
N ASP A 140 12.06 8.96 -8.37
CA ASP A 140 11.17 8.28 -7.44
C ASP A 140 9.70 8.67 -7.64
N ARG A 141 9.39 9.94 -7.93
CA ARG A 141 8.03 10.32 -8.36
C ARG A 141 7.59 9.56 -9.61
N ASN A 142 8.46 9.47 -10.63
CA ASN A 142 8.15 8.72 -11.85
C ASN A 142 7.91 7.23 -11.57
N LYS A 143 8.64 6.63 -10.61
CA LYS A 143 8.37 5.26 -10.17
C LYS A 143 6.95 5.13 -9.61
N ILE A 144 6.58 5.98 -8.66
CA ILE A 144 5.26 5.97 -8.03
C ILE A 144 4.16 6.19 -9.07
N PHE A 145 4.29 7.22 -9.92
CA PHE A 145 3.25 7.57 -10.90
C PHE A 145 3.10 6.57 -12.04
N SER A 146 4.15 5.83 -12.41
CA SER A 146 4.13 5.05 -13.65
C SER A 146 4.89 3.73 -13.58
N THR A 147 6.21 3.75 -13.39
CA THR A 147 7.05 2.59 -13.72
C THR A 147 6.84 1.42 -12.78
N ASN A 148 6.45 1.64 -11.53
CA ASN A 148 6.12 0.55 -10.59
C ASN A 148 4.89 -0.22 -11.04
N ALA A 149 3.83 0.47 -11.50
CA ALA A 149 2.62 -0.19 -12.01
C ALA A 149 2.93 -0.96 -13.31
N LEU A 150 3.69 -0.35 -14.23
CA LEU A 150 4.10 -1.03 -15.46
C LEU A 150 4.86 -2.33 -15.16
N ALA A 151 5.80 -2.29 -14.21
CA ALA A 151 6.58 -3.45 -13.81
C ALA A 151 5.73 -4.53 -13.10
N LEU A 152 4.92 -4.12 -12.11
CA LEU A 152 4.11 -5.04 -11.32
C LEU A 152 3.08 -5.78 -12.18
N PHE A 153 2.39 -5.06 -13.04
CA PHE A 153 1.33 -5.61 -13.89
C PHE A 153 1.80 -6.06 -15.28
N ARG A 154 3.12 -5.97 -15.56
CA ARG A 154 3.73 -6.34 -16.85
C ARG A 154 3.07 -5.61 -18.02
N LEU A 155 2.77 -4.33 -17.85
CA LEU A 155 2.17 -3.50 -18.87
C LEU A 155 3.25 -2.87 -19.76
N GLN A 156 2.92 -2.69 -21.04
CA GLN A 156 3.75 -1.89 -21.94
C GLN A 156 3.31 -0.43 -21.85
N ARG A 157 4.27 0.48 -21.93
CA ARG A 157 3.97 1.89 -22.04
C ARG A 157 3.23 2.13 -23.36
N ALA A 158 2.06 2.77 -23.33
CA ALA A 158 1.34 3.13 -24.54
C ALA A 158 2.26 3.98 -25.45
N ALA A 159 2.32 3.64 -26.71
CA ALA A 159 3.14 4.35 -27.69
C ALA A 159 2.69 5.82 -27.93
N THR A 160 1.45 6.14 -27.56
CA THR A 160 0.86 7.48 -27.68
C THR A 160 0.51 8.02 -26.29
N PRO A 161 0.95 9.25 -25.93
CA PRO A 161 0.53 9.85 -24.66
C PRO A 161 -1.00 10.06 -24.68
N PHE A 162 -1.70 9.56 -23.68
CA PHE A 162 -3.14 9.74 -23.48
C PHE A 162 -3.57 11.23 -23.40
N VAL A 163 -2.63 12.14 -23.30
CA VAL A 163 -2.82 13.60 -23.18
C VAL A 163 -3.38 14.23 -24.46
N ALA A 164 -3.28 13.58 -25.62
CA ALA A 164 -3.81 14.14 -26.87
C ALA A 164 -5.37 14.15 -26.92
N GLY A 165 -6.03 13.29 -26.16
CA GLY A 165 -7.51 13.21 -26.13
C GLY A 165 -8.20 14.19 -25.18
N LEU A 166 -7.50 14.68 -24.13
CA LEU A 166 -8.08 15.56 -23.14
C LEU A 166 -8.21 17.03 -23.55
N LYS A 167 -7.52 17.45 -24.61
CA LYS A 167 -7.66 18.82 -25.14
C LYS A 167 -8.95 19.05 -25.95
N ALA A 168 -9.66 18.01 -26.33
CA ALA A 168 -10.87 18.13 -27.15
C ALA A 168 -12.19 18.27 -26.37
N VAL A 169 -12.19 18.06 -25.04
CA VAL A 169 -13.42 18.06 -24.23
C VAL A 169 -13.57 19.35 -23.40
N GLY A 170 -12.61 20.24 -23.42
CA GLY A 170 -12.55 21.43 -22.55
C GLY A 170 -13.01 22.75 -23.17
N ALA A 171 -13.61 22.78 -24.36
CA ALA A 171 -14.08 24.01 -25.03
C ALA A 171 -15.57 23.97 -25.35
N GLY A 172 -16.39 23.54 -24.39
CA GLY A 172 -17.85 23.62 -24.46
C GLY A 172 -18.35 24.24 -23.14
N SER A 173 -18.74 25.46 -23.25
CA SER A 173 -19.40 26.35 -22.26
C SER A 173 -20.37 25.65 -21.33
N LEU A 174 -20.23 25.86 -20.04
CA LEU A 174 -21.28 26.19 -19.08
C LEU A 174 -20.75 27.25 -18.13
#